data_707cf1ae3100aff9ae480bb69ded3047
#
_entry.id   707cf1ae3100aff9ae480bb69ded3047
#
_cell.length_a   1.000
_cell.length_b   1.000
_cell.length_c   1.000
_cell.angle_alpha   90.00
_cell.angle_beta   90.00
_cell.angle_gamma   90.00
#
_symmetry.space_group_name_H-M   'P 1'
#
loop_
_entity.id
_entity.type
_entity.pdbx_description
1 polymer ?
#
loop_
_entity_poly.entity_id
_entity_poly.type
_entity_poly.pdbx_seq_one_letter_code
_entity_poly.pdbx_strand_id
1 'polypeptide(L)'
;MVVLTIEMPVSIRTRDLRKVFTSAPPLAAGGGFAPRRKNKNQPAREIVALDGLSLDVNAGEIFGLLGPNGAGKSTTVGILTTRVRPTNGQAWIGDYDVWAQQVEVKRLIGVVAQRPNLDFSLTAREILLFHGAYFGVDSRMRSARAAELLDRFKLTDRADQLARGFSGGMMQRLSIARAMMHDPQVLFLDEPSAGLDPQTRLLLWEIIREYNQSGKTILLTTHNMEEADALCHRLAIIDHGRNIALGTPADLKASVPGGFLLRLRFSTHSPELLERLKTLAGVSEVRFNAEANGENSTDIYADRGGSLVSEIANLAAATSVELSDVHISEPSLENLFLHHTGRSLRE
;
A
#
# COMPACT_ATOMS: atom_id res chain seq x y z
N MET A 1 16.71 -5.23 36.33
CA MET A 1 17.32 -5.21 34.99
C MET A 1 16.51 -4.21 34.16
N VAL A 2 17.01 -2.97 34.03
CA VAL A 2 16.32 -1.92 33.26
C VAL A 2 16.57 -2.25 31.80
N VAL A 3 15.53 -2.67 31.10
CA VAL A 3 15.56 -2.79 29.64
C VAL A 3 15.64 -1.37 29.11
N LEU A 4 16.82 -0.91 28.74
CA LEU A 4 17.00 0.30 27.94
C LEU A 4 16.34 0.04 26.59
N THR A 5 15.13 0.54 26.42
CA THR A 5 14.49 0.63 25.11
C THR A 5 15.33 1.63 24.31
N ILE A 6 16.21 1.12 23.45
CA ILE A 6 16.92 1.95 22.47
C ILE A 6 15.84 2.43 21.51
N GLU A 7 15.40 3.68 21.65
CA GLU A 7 14.55 4.32 20.66
C GLU A 7 15.32 4.35 19.34
N MET A 8 14.85 3.58 18.36
CA MET A 8 15.40 3.60 17.00
C MET A 8 15.17 5.00 16.42
N PRO A 9 16.19 5.63 15.82
CA PRO A 9 16.01 6.95 15.23
C PRO A 9 14.92 6.90 14.15
N VAL A 10 14.03 7.88 14.15
CA VAL A 10 12.94 7.98 13.17
C VAL A 10 13.52 8.45 11.84
N SER A 11 13.32 7.65 10.78
CA SER A 11 13.81 7.94 9.43
C SER A 11 12.82 8.76 8.60
N ILE A 12 11.51 8.53 8.81
CA ILE A 12 10.45 9.29 8.14
C ILE A 12 9.44 9.71 9.20
N ARG A 13 9.09 10.98 9.21
CA ARG A 13 8.07 11.51 10.13
C ARG A 13 7.07 12.35 9.38
N THR A 14 5.78 12.17 9.69
CA THR A 14 4.72 13.07 9.25
C THR A 14 3.87 13.50 10.43
N ARG A 15 3.37 14.74 10.39
CA ARG A 15 2.46 15.29 11.41
C ARG A 15 1.31 16.02 10.72
N ASP A 16 0.11 15.53 10.96
CA ASP A 16 -1.15 16.11 10.51
C ASP A 16 -1.17 16.45 9.01
N LEU A 17 -0.57 15.57 8.18
CA LEU A 17 -0.51 15.79 6.74
C LEU A 17 -1.91 15.87 6.16
N ARG A 18 -2.21 17.03 5.58
CA ARG A 18 -3.43 17.27 4.81
C ARG A 18 -3.11 17.64 3.39
N LYS A 19 -3.83 17.04 2.45
CA LYS A 19 -3.75 17.41 1.03
C LYS A 19 -5.12 17.52 0.41
N VAL A 20 -5.43 18.71 -0.09
CA VAL A 20 -6.62 18.97 -0.88
C VAL A 20 -6.20 19.28 -2.30
N PHE A 21 -6.76 18.58 -3.27
CA PHE A 21 -6.65 18.89 -4.67
C PHE A 21 -7.89 19.64 -5.13
N THR A 22 -7.69 20.74 -5.84
CA THR A 22 -8.78 21.51 -6.46
C THR A 22 -8.84 21.14 -7.92
N SER A 23 -9.87 20.41 -8.36
CA SER A 23 -10.06 20.10 -9.78
C SER A 23 -10.81 21.24 -10.46
N ALA A 24 -10.29 21.72 -11.57
CA ALA A 24 -11.09 22.56 -12.45
C ALA A 24 -12.34 21.76 -12.92
N PRO A 25 -13.51 22.39 -13.05
CA PRO A 25 -14.70 21.70 -13.52
C PRO A 25 -14.43 21.02 -14.87
N PRO A 26 -14.96 19.80 -15.10
CA PRO A 26 -14.77 19.10 -16.36
C PRO A 26 -15.26 19.99 -17.51
N LEU A 27 -14.42 20.15 -18.51
CA LEU A 27 -14.82 20.81 -19.74
C LEU A 27 -15.96 20.01 -20.36
N ALA A 28 -17.15 20.64 -20.52
CA ALA A 28 -18.29 19.98 -21.14
C ALA A 28 -17.88 19.31 -22.46
N ALA A 29 -18.17 18.01 -22.60
CA ALA A 29 -17.93 17.25 -23.81
C ALA A 29 -18.90 17.75 -24.91
N GLY A 30 -18.45 18.77 -25.65
CA GLY A 30 -19.14 19.29 -26.84
C GLY A 30 -18.20 19.16 -28.03
N GLY A 31 -18.49 18.24 -28.94
CA GLY A 31 -17.82 18.15 -30.22
C GLY A 31 -18.13 19.40 -31.06
N GLY A 32 -17.12 20.23 -31.33
CA GLY A 32 -17.24 21.38 -32.22
C GLY A 32 -16.10 22.37 -32.03
N PHE A 33 -15.60 22.93 -33.11
CA PHE A 33 -14.57 24.01 -33.18
C PHE A 33 -15.16 25.36 -32.75
N ALA A 34 -15.69 25.50 -31.54
CA ALA A 34 -16.14 26.78 -30.99
C ALA A 34 -15.22 27.17 -29.82
N PRO A 35 -14.91 28.48 -29.62
CA PRO A 35 -14.08 28.93 -28.51
C PRO A 35 -14.77 28.59 -27.20
N ARG A 36 -14.16 27.68 -26.44
CA ARG A 36 -14.65 27.13 -25.17
C ARG A 36 -14.82 28.27 -24.15
N ARG A 37 -16.06 28.72 -23.94
CA ARG A 37 -16.38 29.58 -22.80
C ARG A 37 -16.20 28.80 -21.50
N LYS A 38 -15.23 29.21 -20.66
CA LYS A 38 -15.11 28.74 -19.28
C LYS A 38 -16.41 29.06 -18.54
N ASN A 39 -17.14 28.05 -18.15
CA ASN A 39 -18.31 28.25 -17.30
C ASN A 39 -17.81 28.63 -15.89
N LYS A 40 -17.78 29.94 -15.58
CA LYS A 40 -17.22 30.51 -14.35
C LYS A 40 -18.04 30.19 -13.11
N ASN A 41 -19.20 29.57 -13.24
CA ASN A 41 -20.18 29.39 -12.15
C ASN A 41 -20.25 27.97 -11.56
N GLN A 42 -19.41 27.02 -11.99
CA GLN A 42 -19.35 25.75 -11.28
C GLN A 42 -18.23 25.84 -10.22
N PRO A 43 -18.55 25.60 -8.93
CA PRO A 43 -17.51 25.56 -7.90
C PRO A 43 -16.50 24.47 -8.23
N ALA A 44 -15.21 24.79 -8.08
CA ALA A 44 -14.16 23.79 -8.22
C ALA A 44 -14.41 22.67 -7.21
N ARG A 45 -14.37 21.42 -7.67
CA ARG A 45 -14.55 20.26 -6.78
C ARG A 45 -13.26 20.08 -5.98
N GLU A 46 -13.36 20.16 -4.67
CA GLU A 46 -12.27 19.84 -3.78
C GLU A 46 -12.26 18.32 -3.50
N ILE A 47 -11.07 17.72 -3.59
CA ILE A 47 -10.82 16.32 -3.28
C ILE A 47 -9.80 16.28 -2.15
N VAL A 48 -10.25 15.86 -0.97
CA VAL A 48 -9.37 15.64 0.18
C VAL A 48 -8.67 14.30 -0.02
N ALA A 49 -7.40 14.33 -0.35
CA ALA A 49 -6.59 13.12 -0.57
C ALA A 49 -5.88 12.64 0.69
N LEU A 50 -5.54 13.57 1.61
CA LEU A 50 -5.04 13.27 2.95
C LEU A 50 -5.74 14.17 3.95
N ASP A 51 -6.08 13.61 5.12
CA ASP A 51 -6.85 14.29 6.16
C ASP A 51 -6.27 14.00 7.55
N GLY A 52 -5.12 14.62 7.85
CA GLY A 52 -4.47 14.51 9.15
C GLY A 52 -3.58 13.27 9.32
N LEU A 53 -2.91 12.79 8.25
CA LEU A 53 -2.07 11.60 8.33
C LEU A 53 -0.78 11.86 9.10
N SER A 54 -0.61 11.18 10.25
CA SER A 54 0.59 11.21 11.08
C SER A 54 1.22 9.82 11.14
N LEU A 55 2.51 9.70 10.82
CA LEU A 55 3.27 8.45 10.76
C LEU A 55 4.69 8.66 11.29
N ASP A 56 5.21 7.65 11.95
CA ASP A 56 6.63 7.51 12.30
C ASP A 56 7.17 6.18 11.75
N VAL A 57 8.19 6.27 10.89
CA VAL A 57 8.89 5.12 10.31
C VAL A 57 10.30 5.10 10.89
N ASN A 58 10.68 4.00 11.53
CA ASN A 58 11.98 3.87 12.17
C ASN A 58 13.09 3.64 11.13
N ALA A 59 14.31 4.02 11.46
CA ALA A 59 15.45 3.72 10.61
C ALA A 59 15.66 2.21 10.49
N GLY A 60 15.93 1.75 9.27
CA GLY A 60 16.17 0.33 8.99
C GLY A 60 14.92 -0.55 8.98
N GLU A 61 13.70 0.01 9.03
CA GLU A 61 12.51 -0.82 8.88
C GLU A 61 11.95 -0.82 7.45
N ILE A 62 11.25 -1.89 7.10
CA ILE A 62 10.33 -1.93 5.96
C ILE A 62 8.96 -1.55 6.49
N PHE A 63 8.46 -0.39 6.08
CA PHE A 63 7.16 0.13 6.49
C PHE A 63 6.18 0.14 5.31
N GLY A 64 4.98 -0.42 5.54
CA GLY A 64 3.92 -0.51 4.54
C GLY A 64 2.87 0.58 4.68
N LEU A 65 2.41 1.14 3.56
CA LEU A 65 1.14 1.86 3.47
C LEU A 65 0.15 0.99 2.70
N LEU A 66 -0.75 0.32 3.41
CA LEU A 66 -1.77 -0.56 2.85
C LEU A 66 -3.09 0.20 2.72
N GLY A 67 -3.80 0.02 1.62
CA GLY A 67 -5.12 0.61 1.44
C GLY A 67 -5.62 0.53 0.00
N PRO A 68 -6.92 0.80 -0.24
CA PRO A 68 -7.51 0.75 -1.58
C PRO A 68 -6.98 1.85 -2.50
N ASN A 69 -7.38 1.79 -3.76
CA ASN A 69 -7.12 2.87 -4.70
C ASN A 69 -7.83 4.14 -4.24
N GLY A 70 -7.11 5.27 -4.26
CA GLY A 70 -7.64 6.55 -3.76
C GLY A 70 -7.52 6.76 -2.25
N ALA A 71 -7.00 5.81 -1.47
CA ALA A 71 -6.82 5.96 -0.02
C ALA A 71 -5.81 7.05 0.40
N GLY A 72 -4.98 7.57 -0.52
CA GLY A 72 -3.97 8.59 -0.25
C GLY A 72 -2.52 8.09 -0.31
N LYS A 73 -2.26 6.81 -0.60
CA LYS A 73 -0.93 6.19 -0.65
C LYS A 73 0.07 6.96 -1.51
N SER A 74 -0.22 7.08 -2.82
CA SER A 74 0.67 7.78 -3.76
C SER A 74 0.75 9.30 -3.49
N THR A 75 -0.27 9.90 -2.87
CA THR A 75 -0.21 11.28 -2.41
C THR A 75 0.78 11.44 -1.27
N THR A 76 0.78 10.53 -0.31
CA THR A 76 1.74 10.49 0.80
C THR A 76 3.17 10.34 0.27
N VAL A 77 3.41 9.36 -0.61
CA VAL A 77 4.72 9.19 -1.28
C VAL A 77 5.08 10.45 -2.07
N GLY A 78 4.12 11.05 -2.79
CA GLY A 78 4.33 12.30 -3.53
C GLY A 78 4.79 13.47 -2.65
N ILE A 79 4.26 13.58 -1.43
CA ILE A 79 4.70 14.60 -0.47
C ILE A 79 6.10 14.26 0.06
N LEU A 80 6.31 13.06 0.56
CA LEU A 80 7.59 12.61 1.13
C LEU A 80 8.75 12.68 0.13
N THR A 81 8.45 12.53 -1.16
CA THR A 81 9.43 12.64 -2.25
C THR A 81 9.51 14.03 -2.89
N THR A 82 9.01 15.06 -2.21
CA THR A 82 9.04 16.49 -2.65
C THR A 82 8.29 16.82 -3.94
N ARG A 83 7.47 15.90 -4.47
CA ARG A 83 6.73 16.07 -5.73
C ARG A 83 5.40 16.79 -5.55
N VAL A 84 4.81 16.66 -4.38
CA VAL A 84 3.50 17.23 -4.03
C VAL A 84 3.64 18.08 -2.78
N ARG A 85 3.24 19.35 -2.85
CA ARG A 85 3.21 20.21 -1.67
C ARG A 85 2.00 19.84 -0.79
N PRO A 86 2.16 19.63 0.52
CA PRO A 86 1.02 19.47 1.41
C PRO A 86 0.19 20.76 1.46
N THR A 87 -1.11 20.64 1.74
CA THR A 87 -1.98 21.81 2.00
C THR A 87 -1.78 22.30 3.44
N ASN A 88 -1.59 21.35 4.37
CA ASN A 88 -1.27 21.59 5.76
C ASN A 88 -0.47 20.41 6.34
N GLY A 89 0.09 20.59 7.55
CA GLY A 89 0.94 19.59 8.19
C GLY A 89 2.40 19.66 7.73
N GLN A 90 3.21 18.79 8.28
CA GLN A 90 4.67 18.76 8.06
C GLN A 90 5.17 17.34 7.84
N ALA A 91 6.30 17.19 7.13
CA ALA A 91 6.97 15.93 6.88
C ALA A 91 8.49 16.10 6.93
N TRP A 92 9.17 15.07 7.43
CA TRP A 92 10.63 15.03 7.54
C TRP A 92 11.18 13.69 7.04
N ILE A 93 12.37 13.73 6.45
CA ILE A 93 13.21 12.58 6.14
C ILE A 93 14.52 12.77 6.92
N GLY A 94 14.78 11.89 7.90
CA GLY A 94 15.79 12.14 8.92
C GLY A 94 15.50 13.48 9.61
N ASP A 95 16.49 14.36 9.63
CA ASP A 95 16.40 15.70 10.24
C ASP A 95 15.94 16.79 9.26
N TYR A 96 15.68 16.47 7.98
CA TYR A 96 15.37 17.45 6.93
C TYR A 96 13.87 17.60 6.72
N ASP A 97 13.38 18.85 6.81
CA ASP A 97 12.00 19.16 6.38
C ASP A 97 11.88 18.95 4.87
N VAL A 98 10.88 18.13 4.50
CA VAL A 98 10.68 17.69 3.11
C VAL A 98 10.45 18.85 2.14
N TRP A 99 9.81 19.93 2.60
CA TRP A 99 9.47 21.04 1.72
C TRP A 99 10.51 22.16 1.77
N ALA A 100 11.08 22.44 2.93
CA ALA A 100 12.08 23.49 3.09
C ALA A 100 13.46 23.07 2.58
N GLN A 101 13.82 21.80 2.67
CA GLN A 101 15.16 21.27 2.41
C GLN A 101 15.12 20.17 1.32
N GLN A 102 14.45 20.44 0.20
CA GLN A 102 14.19 19.48 -0.87
C GLN A 102 15.46 18.86 -1.48
N VAL A 103 16.55 19.60 -1.55
CA VAL A 103 17.80 19.12 -2.18
C VAL A 103 18.43 18.05 -1.29
N GLU A 104 18.49 18.30 0.01
CA GLU A 104 19.02 17.40 1.03
C GLU A 104 18.19 16.11 1.06
N VAL A 105 16.85 16.26 1.09
CA VAL A 105 15.93 15.13 1.05
C VAL A 105 16.14 14.28 -0.21
N LYS A 106 16.23 14.90 -1.40
CA LYS A 106 16.45 14.17 -2.67
C LYS A 106 17.75 13.38 -2.71
N ARG A 107 18.79 13.80 -1.99
CA ARG A 107 20.06 13.05 -1.88
C ARG A 107 19.92 11.80 -1.03
N LEU A 108 19.02 11.80 -0.06
CA LEU A 108 18.79 10.69 0.86
C LEU A 108 17.85 9.64 0.33
N ILE A 109 17.02 9.95 -0.65
CA ILE A 109 15.92 9.09 -1.09
C ILE A 109 16.14 8.49 -2.48
N GLY A 110 15.74 7.22 -2.64
CA GLY A 110 15.47 6.59 -3.92
C GLY A 110 13.97 6.46 -4.13
N VAL A 111 13.48 6.66 -5.35
CA VAL A 111 12.04 6.65 -5.63
C VAL A 111 11.73 5.79 -6.84
N VAL A 112 10.85 4.81 -6.63
CA VAL A 112 10.26 4.00 -7.69
C VAL A 112 8.78 4.35 -7.77
N ALA A 113 8.38 4.95 -8.88
CA ALA A 113 7.00 5.31 -9.14
C ALA A 113 6.20 4.09 -9.61
N GLN A 114 4.89 4.10 -9.41
CA GLN A 114 3.96 3.06 -9.83
C GLN A 114 4.08 2.71 -11.34
N ARG A 115 4.33 3.72 -12.17
CA ARG A 115 4.65 3.50 -13.60
C ARG A 115 6.13 3.76 -13.83
N PRO A 116 6.84 2.81 -14.47
CA PRO A 116 8.24 3.00 -14.84
C PRO A 116 8.40 4.28 -15.68
N ASN A 117 9.32 5.16 -15.25
CA ASN A 117 9.66 6.41 -15.94
C ASN A 117 11.10 6.33 -16.47
N LEU A 118 11.38 5.30 -17.26
CA LEU A 118 12.67 5.06 -17.87
C LEU A 118 12.77 5.78 -19.23
N ASP A 119 13.99 6.17 -19.62
CA ASP A 119 14.25 6.61 -20.98
C ASP A 119 14.40 5.40 -21.89
N PHE A 120 13.43 5.20 -22.77
CA PHE A 120 13.37 4.04 -23.66
C PHE A 120 14.40 4.10 -24.83
N SER A 121 15.09 5.22 -25.00
CA SER A 121 16.16 5.39 -25.99
C SER A 121 17.53 4.94 -25.48
N LEU A 122 17.64 4.66 -24.19
CA LEU A 122 18.86 4.21 -23.52
C LEU A 122 18.86 2.71 -23.25
N THR A 123 20.05 2.14 -23.15
CA THR A 123 20.26 0.79 -22.66
C THR A 123 20.08 0.72 -21.14
N ALA A 124 19.86 -0.48 -20.60
CA ALA A 124 19.74 -0.67 -19.15
C ALA A 124 20.99 -0.16 -18.41
N ARG A 125 22.18 -0.45 -18.93
CA ARG A 125 23.46 0.03 -18.40
C ARG A 125 23.53 1.56 -18.41
N GLU A 126 23.22 2.19 -19.53
CA GLU A 126 23.26 3.65 -19.68
C GLU A 126 22.29 4.32 -18.70
N ILE A 127 21.07 3.81 -18.53
CA ILE A 127 20.10 4.31 -17.54
C ILE A 127 20.71 4.36 -16.14
N LEU A 128 21.37 3.29 -15.71
CA LEU A 128 22.03 3.25 -14.41
C LEU A 128 23.20 4.24 -14.33
N LEU A 129 24.07 4.25 -15.35
CA LEU A 129 25.23 5.14 -15.38
C LEU A 129 24.83 6.62 -15.35
N PHE A 130 23.84 7.02 -16.15
CA PHE A 130 23.34 8.40 -16.15
C PHE A 130 22.72 8.81 -14.81
N HIS A 131 21.92 7.92 -14.21
CA HIS A 131 21.34 8.18 -12.92
C HIS A 131 22.42 8.36 -11.82
N GLY A 132 23.42 7.46 -11.80
CA GLY A 132 24.54 7.57 -10.87
C GLY A 132 25.36 8.87 -11.10
N ALA A 133 25.55 9.27 -12.37
CA ALA A 133 26.21 10.53 -12.69
C ALA A 133 25.42 11.74 -12.18
N TYR A 134 24.08 11.72 -12.36
CA TYR A 134 23.19 12.79 -11.89
C TYR A 134 23.28 12.99 -10.37
N PHE A 135 23.43 11.91 -9.62
CA PHE A 135 23.60 11.94 -8.17
C PHE A 135 25.06 12.09 -7.70
N GLY A 136 26.02 12.29 -8.62
CA GLY A 136 27.41 12.53 -8.29
C GLY A 136 28.21 11.31 -7.85
N VAL A 137 27.75 10.10 -8.19
CA VAL A 137 28.50 8.86 -7.93
C VAL A 137 29.79 8.86 -8.78
N ASP A 138 30.95 8.61 -8.16
CA ASP A 138 32.24 8.56 -8.85
C ASP A 138 32.23 7.60 -10.04
N SER A 139 32.94 7.92 -11.12
CA SER A 139 32.85 7.19 -12.37
C SER A 139 33.27 5.73 -12.28
N ARG A 140 34.28 5.41 -11.46
CA ARG A 140 34.75 4.03 -11.23
C ARG A 140 33.75 3.25 -10.40
N MET A 141 33.27 3.85 -9.30
CA MET A 141 32.25 3.26 -8.45
C MET A 141 30.94 3.06 -9.21
N ARG A 142 30.57 4.02 -10.05
CA ARG A 142 29.34 4.01 -10.85
C ARG A 142 29.28 2.82 -11.81
N SER A 143 30.37 2.51 -12.51
CA SER A 143 30.45 1.37 -13.42
C SER A 143 30.36 0.03 -12.68
N ALA A 144 31.07 -0.10 -11.56
CA ALA A 144 31.03 -1.29 -10.72
C ALA A 144 29.61 -1.49 -10.12
N ARG A 145 29.02 -0.43 -9.58
CA ARG A 145 27.68 -0.45 -9.00
C ARG A 145 26.60 -0.79 -10.03
N ALA A 146 26.71 -0.26 -11.25
CA ALA A 146 25.78 -0.58 -12.33
C ALA A 146 25.86 -2.07 -12.70
N ALA A 147 27.05 -2.65 -12.79
CA ALA A 147 27.23 -4.08 -13.07
C ALA A 147 26.64 -4.95 -11.93
N GLU A 148 26.93 -4.61 -10.67
CA GLU A 148 26.39 -5.28 -9.49
C GLU A 148 24.85 -5.28 -9.49
N LEU A 149 24.24 -4.11 -9.72
CA LEU A 149 22.79 -3.99 -9.74
C LEU A 149 22.16 -4.74 -10.91
N LEU A 150 22.76 -4.69 -12.10
CA LEU A 150 22.26 -5.47 -13.23
C LEU A 150 22.28 -6.97 -12.95
N ASP A 151 23.33 -7.47 -12.27
CA ASP A 151 23.41 -8.88 -11.89
C ASP A 151 22.37 -9.23 -10.83
N ARG A 152 22.29 -8.45 -9.75
CA ARG A 152 21.33 -8.64 -8.65
C ARG A 152 19.88 -8.68 -9.14
N PHE A 153 19.55 -7.83 -10.12
CA PHE A 153 18.21 -7.77 -10.72
C PHE A 153 18.03 -8.73 -11.91
N LYS A 154 19.01 -9.64 -12.19
CA LYS A 154 18.97 -10.60 -13.31
C LYS A 154 18.73 -9.90 -14.66
N LEU A 155 19.47 -8.83 -14.91
CA LEU A 155 19.42 -8.04 -16.13
C LEU A 155 20.77 -7.99 -16.88
N THR A 156 21.78 -8.74 -16.44
CA THR A 156 23.14 -8.74 -17.02
C THR A 156 23.13 -9.05 -18.51
N ASP A 157 22.39 -10.09 -18.94
CA ASP A 157 22.29 -10.50 -20.36
C ASP A 157 21.54 -9.48 -21.23
N ARG A 158 20.89 -8.50 -20.61
CA ARG A 158 20.12 -7.45 -21.25
C ARG A 158 20.71 -6.05 -21.03
N ALA A 159 21.90 -5.98 -20.39
CA ALA A 159 22.53 -4.73 -19.96
C ALA A 159 22.69 -3.72 -21.11
N ASP A 160 23.06 -4.19 -22.29
CA ASP A 160 23.34 -3.36 -23.46
C ASP A 160 22.18 -3.31 -24.47
N GLN A 161 20.99 -3.80 -24.06
CA GLN A 161 19.75 -3.67 -24.83
C GLN A 161 18.98 -2.43 -24.45
N LEU A 162 18.31 -1.80 -25.42
CA LEU A 162 17.46 -0.66 -25.19
C LEU A 162 16.26 -1.02 -24.31
N ALA A 163 15.93 -0.16 -23.34
CA ALA A 163 14.83 -0.39 -22.41
C ALA A 163 13.45 -0.53 -23.09
N ARG A 164 13.26 0.01 -24.28
CA ARG A 164 12.02 -0.16 -25.05
C ARG A 164 11.66 -1.60 -25.39
N GLY A 165 12.64 -2.50 -25.37
CA GLY A 165 12.45 -3.94 -25.63
C GLY A 165 12.17 -4.77 -24.37
N PHE A 166 12.08 -4.14 -23.19
CA PHE A 166 11.91 -4.84 -21.92
C PHE A 166 10.44 -5.18 -21.66
N SER A 167 10.22 -6.36 -21.05
CA SER A 167 8.91 -6.69 -20.48
C SER A 167 8.58 -5.77 -19.29
N GLY A 168 7.31 -5.72 -18.85
CA GLY A 168 6.90 -4.94 -17.68
C GLY A 168 7.70 -5.29 -16.42
N GLY A 169 7.92 -6.58 -16.17
CA GLY A 169 8.74 -7.04 -15.04
C GLY A 169 10.22 -6.66 -15.16
N MET A 170 10.80 -6.66 -16.37
CA MET A 170 12.16 -6.18 -16.58
C MET A 170 12.26 -4.66 -16.36
N MET A 171 11.29 -3.90 -16.85
CA MET A 171 11.23 -2.45 -16.63
C MET A 171 11.10 -2.11 -15.15
N GLN A 172 10.29 -2.84 -14.40
CA GLN A 172 10.13 -2.64 -12.97
C GLN A 172 11.42 -2.93 -12.21
N ARG A 173 12.08 -4.06 -12.51
CA ARG A 173 13.38 -4.41 -11.92
C ARG A 173 14.45 -3.35 -12.23
N LEU A 174 14.52 -2.88 -13.47
CA LEU A 174 15.46 -1.81 -13.86
C LEU A 174 15.14 -0.47 -13.15
N SER A 175 13.86 -0.15 -12.96
CA SER A 175 13.45 1.06 -12.24
C SER A 175 13.92 1.06 -10.78
N ILE A 176 13.84 -0.12 -10.13
CA ILE A 176 14.30 -0.29 -8.74
C ILE A 176 15.83 -0.25 -8.69
N ALA A 177 16.51 -0.97 -9.58
CA ALA A 177 17.96 -0.91 -9.70
C ALA A 177 18.48 0.53 -9.89
N ARG A 178 17.80 1.31 -10.74
CA ARG A 178 18.10 2.73 -10.94
C ARG A 178 17.94 3.53 -9.64
N ALA A 179 16.86 3.34 -8.90
CA ALA A 179 16.62 4.05 -7.66
C ALA A 179 17.65 3.72 -6.56
N MET A 180 18.29 2.55 -6.63
CA MET A 180 19.34 2.11 -5.70
C MET A 180 20.75 2.56 -6.11
N MET A 181 20.92 3.18 -7.27
CA MET A 181 22.22 3.46 -7.89
C MET A 181 23.11 4.40 -7.05
N HIS A 182 22.52 5.37 -6.38
CA HIS A 182 23.22 6.36 -5.52
C HIS A 182 23.20 5.99 -4.03
N ASP A 183 22.86 4.73 -3.71
CA ASP A 183 22.83 4.15 -2.36
C ASP A 183 21.99 4.96 -1.34
N PRO A 184 20.71 5.24 -1.65
CA PRO A 184 19.87 6.07 -0.77
C PRO A 184 19.69 5.45 0.63
N GLN A 185 19.46 6.31 1.64
CA GLN A 185 19.15 5.87 3.00
C GLN A 185 17.68 5.42 3.11
N VAL A 186 16.79 6.01 2.31
CA VAL A 186 15.37 5.70 2.29
C VAL A 186 14.93 5.36 0.86
N LEU A 187 14.32 4.20 0.68
CA LEU A 187 13.77 3.77 -0.60
C LEU A 187 12.24 3.83 -0.57
N PHE A 188 11.65 4.60 -1.47
CA PHE A 188 10.21 4.66 -1.69
C PHE A 188 9.81 3.78 -2.86
N LEU A 189 8.89 2.84 -2.62
CA LEU A 189 8.37 1.89 -3.61
C LEU A 189 6.86 2.07 -3.72
N ASP A 190 6.37 2.65 -4.82
CA ASP A 190 4.94 2.84 -5.04
C ASP A 190 4.37 1.67 -5.85
N GLU A 191 3.68 0.73 -5.18
CA GLU A 191 3.12 -0.52 -5.70
C GLU A 191 4.14 -1.37 -6.50
N PRO A 192 5.27 -1.77 -5.88
CA PRO A 192 6.42 -2.32 -6.60
C PRO A 192 6.15 -3.65 -7.31
N SER A 193 5.22 -4.47 -6.85
CA SER A 193 4.91 -5.79 -7.40
C SER A 193 3.63 -5.83 -8.25
N ALA A 194 2.98 -4.68 -8.48
CA ALA A 194 1.74 -4.63 -9.25
C ALA A 194 1.95 -5.14 -10.69
N GLY A 195 1.11 -6.09 -11.10
CA GLY A 195 1.15 -6.66 -12.45
C GLY A 195 2.34 -7.57 -12.75
N LEU A 196 3.14 -7.94 -11.74
CA LEU A 196 4.24 -8.90 -11.90
C LEU A 196 3.72 -10.34 -11.75
N ASP A 197 4.34 -11.24 -12.51
CA ASP A 197 4.15 -12.68 -12.33
C ASP A 197 4.70 -13.14 -10.95
N PRO A 198 4.24 -14.29 -10.41
CA PRO A 198 4.64 -14.74 -9.08
C PRO A 198 6.15 -14.93 -8.89
N GLN A 199 6.88 -15.40 -9.89
CA GLN A 199 8.32 -15.62 -9.78
C GLN A 199 9.08 -14.29 -9.72
N THR A 200 8.73 -13.35 -10.59
CA THR A 200 9.33 -12.00 -10.56
C THR A 200 9.01 -11.27 -9.26
N ARG A 201 7.81 -11.45 -8.71
CA ARG A 201 7.41 -10.89 -7.41
C ARG A 201 8.27 -11.42 -6.27
N LEU A 202 8.46 -12.73 -6.17
CA LEU A 202 9.30 -13.35 -5.13
C LEU A 202 10.75 -12.86 -5.21
N LEU A 203 11.33 -12.82 -6.40
CA LEU A 203 12.67 -12.27 -6.61
C LEU A 203 12.77 -10.83 -6.13
N LEU A 204 11.76 -10.01 -6.44
CA LEU A 204 11.72 -8.62 -6.01
C LEU A 204 11.66 -8.51 -4.47
N TRP A 205 10.86 -9.34 -3.82
CA TRP A 205 10.76 -9.37 -2.36
C TRP A 205 12.07 -9.76 -1.69
N GLU A 206 12.80 -10.71 -2.27
CA GLU A 206 14.15 -11.07 -1.79
C GLU A 206 15.11 -9.88 -1.88
N ILE A 207 15.16 -9.20 -3.02
CA ILE A 207 16.03 -8.03 -3.21
C ILE A 207 15.66 -6.89 -2.23
N ILE A 208 14.37 -6.66 -1.98
CA ILE A 208 13.90 -5.64 -1.02
C ILE A 208 14.38 -5.99 0.39
N ARG A 209 14.23 -7.26 0.82
CA ARG A 209 14.69 -7.71 2.15
C ARG A 209 16.19 -7.57 2.31
N GLU A 210 16.97 -8.02 1.33
CA GLU A 210 18.43 -7.90 1.34
C GLU A 210 18.88 -6.43 1.41
N TYR A 211 18.21 -5.54 0.65
CA TYR A 211 18.53 -4.12 0.70
C TYR A 211 18.22 -3.50 2.06
N ASN A 212 17.12 -3.88 2.68
CA ASN A 212 16.79 -3.47 4.04
C ASN A 212 17.79 -4.02 5.07
N GLN A 213 18.25 -5.28 4.94
CA GLN A 213 19.25 -5.89 5.83
C GLN A 213 20.59 -5.14 5.80
N SER A 214 20.88 -4.37 4.74
CA SER A 214 22.03 -3.46 4.70
C SER A 214 21.81 -2.16 5.51
N GLY A 215 20.75 -2.08 6.33
CA GLY A 215 20.43 -0.95 7.21
C GLY A 215 19.60 0.16 6.57
N LYS A 216 19.08 -0.07 5.35
CA LYS A 216 18.27 0.92 4.63
C LYS A 216 16.81 0.88 5.07
N THR A 217 16.19 2.06 5.15
CA THR A 217 14.76 2.19 5.41
C THR A 217 13.97 2.07 4.11
N ILE A 218 12.85 1.36 4.13
CA ILE A 218 12.00 1.20 2.95
C ILE A 218 10.56 1.57 3.33
N LEU A 219 9.96 2.48 2.55
CA LEU A 219 8.53 2.72 2.60
C LEU A 219 7.91 2.23 1.31
N LEU A 220 7.05 1.21 1.41
CA LEU A 220 6.32 0.69 0.27
C LEU A 220 4.82 0.98 0.39
N THR A 221 4.18 1.26 -0.74
CA THR A 221 2.73 1.30 -0.83
C THR A 221 2.23 0.06 -1.53
N THR A 222 1.13 -0.47 -1.07
CA THR A 222 0.50 -1.62 -1.72
C THR A 222 -1.00 -1.67 -1.43
N HIS A 223 -1.74 -2.33 -2.30
CA HIS A 223 -3.10 -2.82 -2.04
C HIS A 223 -3.10 -4.35 -1.90
N ASN A 224 -1.93 -5.02 -2.03
CA ASN A 224 -1.77 -6.45 -1.87
C ASN A 224 -1.37 -6.78 -0.42
N MET A 225 -2.25 -7.46 0.29
CA MET A 225 -2.06 -7.83 1.69
C MET A 225 -0.98 -8.88 1.89
N GLU A 226 -0.83 -9.81 0.93
CA GLU A 226 0.23 -10.80 0.96
C GLU A 226 1.62 -10.14 0.91
N GLU A 227 1.78 -9.09 0.08
CA GLU A 227 3.01 -8.31 0.02
C GLU A 227 3.28 -7.57 1.33
N ALA A 228 2.24 -6.93 1.90
CA ALA A 228 2.36 -6.23 3.17
C ALA A 228 2.71 -7.18 4.32
N ASP A 229 2.07 -8.34 4.38
CA ASP A 229 2.31 -9.38 5.39
C ASP A 229 3.70 -10.00 5.27
N ALA A 230 4.16 -10.24 4.03
CA ALA A 230 5.44 -10.87 3.76
C ALA A 230 6.64 -9.96 3.96
N LEU A 231 6.51 -8.65 3.69
CA LEU A 231 7.65 -7.73 3.67
C LEU A 231 7.72 -6.78 4.85
N CYS A 232 6.58 -6.30 5.34
CA CYS A 232 6.59 -5.17 6.27
C CYS A 232 6.87 -5.60 7.71
N HIS A 233 7.75 -4.89 8.39
CA HIS A 233 7.91 -5.00 9.84
C HIS A 233 6.74 -4.35 10.57
N ARG A 234 6.31 -3.19 10.10
CA ARG A 234 5.12 -2.47 10.52
C ARG A 234 4.41 -1.90 9.30
N LEU A 235 3.12 -1.69 9.43
CA LEU A 235 2.34 -1.06 8.37
C LEU A 235 1.22 -0.18 8.95
N ALA A 236 0.83 0.82 8.19
CA ALA A 236 -0.37 1.59 8.40
C ALA A 236 -1.43 1.19 7.36
N ILE A 237 -2.62 0.88 7.82
CA ILE A 237 -3.79 0.73 6.96
C ILE A 237 -4.42 2.11 6.83
N ILE A 238 -4.52 2.59 5.58
CA ILE A 238 -5.09 3.91 5.31
C ILE A 238 -6.33 3.82 4.43
N ASP A 239 -7.32 4.64 4.76
CA ASP A 239 -8.52 4.83 3.93
C ASP A 239 -8.96 6.29 4.01
N HIS A 240 -9.46 6.84 2.88
CA HIS A 240 -9.89 8.24 2.77
C HIS A 240 -8.89 9.26 3.36
N GLY A 241 -7.59 9.01 3.18
CA GLY A 241 -6.52 9.89 3.64
C GLY A 241 -6.24 9.87 5.15
N ARG A 242 -6.82 8.93 5.88
CA ARG A 242 -6.66 8.76 7.34
C ARG A 242 -6.03 7.42 7.67
N ASN A 243 -5.30 7.37 8.77
CA ASN A 243 -4.81 6.12 9.34
C ASN A 243 -5.96 5.41 10.08
N ILE A 244 -6.22 4.14 9.72
CA ILE A 244 -7.24 3.29 10.33
C ILE A 244 -6.62 2.40 11.40
N ALA A 245 -5.46 1.80 11.08
CA ALA A 245 -4.74 0.92 11.98
C ALA A 245 -3.24 1.00 11.71
N LEU A 246 -2.43 0.84 12.75
CA LEU A 246 -0.97 0.89 12.70
C LEU A 246 -0.41 -0.19 13.64
N GLY A 247 0.48 -1.03 13.15
CA GLY A 247 1.10 -2.08 13.94
C GLY A 247 1.96 -3.02 13.11
N THR A 248 2.45 -4.09 13.73
CA THR A 248 3.03 -5.21 12.98
C THR A 248 1.93 -5.99 12.28
N PRO A 249 2.21 -6.72 11.17
CA PRO A 249 1.21 -7.57 10.55
C PRO A 249 0.56 -8.56 11.53
N ALA A 250 1.35 -9.11 12.46
CA ALA A 250 0.87 -10.06 13.47
C ALA A 250 -0.10 -9.40 14.46
N ASP A 251 0.26 -8.22 15.01
CA ASP A 251 -0.61 -7.49 15.95
C ASP A 251 -1.92 -7.07 15.29
N LEU A 252 -1.83 -6.60 14.04
CA LEU A 252 -3.00 -6.17 13.28
C LEU A 252 -3.95 -7.34 13.00
N LYS A 253 -3.43 -8.51 12.62
CA LYS A 253 -4.24 -9.72 12.45
C LYS A 253 -4.87 -10.18 13.77
N ALA A 254 -4.12 -10.12 14.86
CA ALA A 254 -4.62 -10.48 16.19
C ALA A 254 -5.69 -9.50 16.72
N SER A 255 -5.76 -8.28 16.20
CA SER A 255 -6.78 -7.29 16.58
C SER A 255 -8.15 -7.52 15.92
N VAL A 256 -8.27 -8.47 14.98
CA VAL A 256 -9.56 -8.86 14.40
C VAL A 256 -10.42 -9.50 15.50
N PRO A 257 -11.64 -9.01 15.76
CA PRO A 257 -12.49 -9.57 16.81
C PRO A 257 -12.71 -11.08 16.64
N GLY A 258 -12.50 -11.86 17.70
CA GLY A 258 -12.66 -13.31 17.67
C GLY A 258 -11.64 -14.08 16.83
N GLY A 259 -10.92 -13.42 15.95
CA GLY A 259 -9.90 -14.03 15.10
C GLY A 259 -10.44 -14.53 13.75
N PHE A 260 -11.38 -15.46 13.71
CA PHE A 260 -11.97 -15.97 12.48
C PHE A 260 -13.11 -15.09 11.98
N LEU A 261 -13.22 -14.97 10.65
CA LEU A 261 -14.40 -14.41 9.97
C LEU A 261 -15.14 -15.53 9.26
N LEU A 262 -16.40 -15.74 9.65
CA LEU A 262 -17.34 -16.60 8.94
C LEU A 262 -18.31 -15.72 8.16
N ARG A 263 -18.24 -15.76 6.85
CA ARG A 263 -19.22 -15.10 5.96
C ARG A 263 -20.25 -16.10 5.53
N LEU A 264 -21.50 -15.82 5.85
CA LEU A 264 -22.63 -16.70 5.62
C LEU A 264 -23.64 -16.06 4.71
N ARG A 265 -24.24 -16.88 3.83
CA ARG A 265 -25.43 -16.49 3.05
C ARG A 265 -26.60 -17.32 3.47
N PHE A 266 -27.71 -16.67 3.75
CA PHE A 266 -28.97 -17.31 4.10
C PHE A 266 -30.01 -17.06 3.03
N SER A 267 -30.92 -18.03 2.84
CA SER A 267 -32.00 -17.94 1.84
C SER A 267 -32.93 -16.74 2.07
N THR A 268 -33.12 -16.35 3.33
CA THR A 268 -33.95 -15.21 3.73
C THR A 268 -33.34 -14.48 4.91
N HIS A 269 -33.60 -13.16 4.97
CA HIS A 269 -33.21 -12.36 6.14
C HIS A 269 -34.13 -12.65 7.31
N SER A 270 -33.57 -13.09 8.43
CA SER A 270 -34.31 -13.35 9.67
C SER A 270 -33.66 -12.59 10.83
N PRO A 271 -34.33 -11.55 11.37
CA PRO A 271 -33.83 -10.85 12.56
C PRO A 271 -33.72 -11.75 13.77
N GLU A 272 -34.62 -12.75 13.90
CA GLU A 272 -34.57 -13.74 15.00
C GLU A 272 -33.28 -14.59 14.94
N LEU A 273 -32.92 -15.05 13.74
CA LEU A 273 -31.67 -15.80 13.52
C LEU A 273 -30.46 -14.95 13.88
N LEU A 274 -30.42 -13.67 13.47
CA LEU A 274 -29.30 -12.79 13.77
C LEU A 274 -29.11 -12.59 15.28
N GLU A 275 -30.18 -12.39 16.03
CA GLU A 275 -30.10 -12.25 17.51
C GLU A 275 -29.62 -13.55 18.17
N ARG A 276 -30.07 -14.72 17.70
CA ARG A 276 -29.60 -16.00 18.22
C ARG A 276 -28.13 -16.26 17.88
N LEU A 277 -27.67 -15.87 16.70
CA LEU A 277 -26.24 -15.97 16.32
C LEU A 277 -25.33 -15.17 17.24
N LYS A 278 -25.76 -14.01 17.72
CA LYS A 278 -25.00 -13.20 18.70
C LYS A 278 -24.83 -13.89 20.05
N THR A 279 -25.70 -14.83 20.39
CA THR A 279 -25.65 -15.55 21.69
C THR A 279 -24.83 -16.82 21.67
N LEU A 280 -24.31 -17.24 20.50
CA LEU A 280 -23.48 -18.42 20.38
C LEU A 280 -22.13 -18.24 21.11
N ALA A 281 -21.71 -19.27 21.84
CA ALA A 281 -20.43 -19.22 22.54
C ALA A 281 -19.26 -19.09 21.55
N GLY A 282 -18.38 -18.12 21.80
CA GLY A 282 -17.23 -17.81 20.94
C GLY A 282 -17.54 -16.84 19.79
N VAL A 283 -18.78 -16.36 19.64
CA VAL A 283 -19.11 -15.27 18.72
C VAL A 283 -18.81 -13.94 19.40
N SER A 284 -17.98 -13.12 18.76
CA SER A 284 -17.60 -11.78 19.25
C SER A 284 -18.49 -10.70 18.64
N GLU A 285 -18.85 -10.84 17.37
CA GLU A 285 -19.66 -9.86 16.64
C GLU A 285 -20.40 -10.50 15.48
N VAL A 286 -21.61 -10.00 15.19
CA VAL A 286 -22.43 -10.40 14.03
C VAL A 286 -22.83 -9.14 13.27
N ARG A 287 -22.51 -9.07 11.98
CA ARG A 287 -22.86 -7.95 11.08
C ARG A 287 -23.68 -8.47 9.91
N PHE A 288 -24.79 -7.82 9.65
CA PHE A 288 -25.57 -8.05 8.44
C PHE A 288 -25.18 -7.05 7.37
N ASN A 289 -24.82 -7.54 6.18
CA ASN A 289 -24.45 -6.76 5.02
C ASN A 289 -25.53 -6.89 3.95
N ALA A 290 -26.26 -5.80 3.70
CA ALA A 290 -27.21 -5.72 2.58
C ALA A 290 -26.45 -5.26 1.32
N GLU A 291 -26.30 -6.12 0.33
CA GLU A 291 -25.65 -5.78 -0.93
C GLU A 291 -26.65 -5.22 -1.95
N ALA A 292 -26.22 -4.27 -2.76
CA ALA A 292 -27.05 -3.60 -3.77
C ALA A 292 -27.61 -4.57 -4.86
N ASN A 293 -26.95 -5.72 -5.04
CA ASN A 293 -27.36 -6.80 -5.96
C ASN A 293 -28.43 -7.75 -5.36
N GLY A 294 -28.83 -7.53 -4.09
CA GLY A 294 -29.77 -8.37 -3.36
C GLY A 294 -29.16 -9.62 -2.73
N GLU A 295 -27.87 -9.88 -2.90
CA GLU A 295 -27.16 -10.97 -2.24
C GLU A 295 -26.73 -10.55 -0.83
N ASN A 296 -27.62 -10.73 0.13
CA ASN A 296 -27.33 -10.39 1.52
C ASN A 296 -26.35 -11.39 2.15
N SER A 297 -25.38 -10.91 2.91
CA SER A 297 -24.45 -11.74 3.66
C SER A 297 -24.45 -11.38 5.15
N THR A 298 -24.07 -12.33 5.98
CA THR A 298 -23.89 -12.14 7.42
C THR A 298 -22.45 -12.48 7.77
N ASP A 299 -21.71 -11.52 8.27
CA ASP A 299 -20.34 -11.71 8.76
C ASP A 299 -20.37 -11.97 10.25
N ILE A 300 -19.79 -13.10 10.67
CA ILE A 300 -19.64 -13.50 12.09
C ILE A 300 -18.16 -13.51 12.43
N TYR A 301 -17.78 -12.70 13.39
CA TYR A 301 -16.45 -12.72 14.00
C TYR A 301 -16.46 -13.63 15.22
N ALA A 302 -15.59 -14.66 15.23
CA ALA A 302 -15.62 -15.69 16.27
C ALA A 302 -14.22 -16.24 16.58
N ASP A 303 -14.04 -16.76 17.80
CA ASP A 303 -12.79 -17.43 18.23
C ASP A 303 -12.66 -18.87 17.69
N ARG A 304 -13.72 -19.40 17.10
CA ARG A 304 -13.80 -20.74 16.50
C ARG A 304 -14.25 -20.66 15.04
N GLY A 305 -13.52 -21.33 14.16
CA GLY A 305 -13.85 -21.41 12.74
C GLY A 305 -14.86 -22.52 12.43
N GLY A 306 -14.37 -23.66 11.92
CA GLY A 306 -15.20 -24.72 11.38
C GLY A 306 -16.16 -25.38 12.38
N SER A 307 -15.81 -25.47 13.67
CA SER A 307 -16.68 -26.09 14.68
C SER A 307 -17.98 -25.30 14.90
N LEU A 308 -17.98 -23.99 14.68
CA LEU A 308 -19.15 -23.14 14.86
C LEU A 308 -20.19 -23.33 13.72
N VAL A 309 -19.78 -23.79 12.54
CA VAL A 309 -20.66 -23.97 11.39
C VAL A 309 -21.81 -24.93 11.69
N SER A 310 -21.55 -26.03 12.40
CA SER A 310 -22.60 -26.99 12.75
C SER A 310 -23.64 -26.39 13.70
N GLU A 311 -23.22 -25.54 14.64
CA GLU A 311 -24.12 -24.84 15.56
C GLU A 311 -24.97 -23.81 14.79
N ILE A 312 -24.37 -23.08 13.87
CA ILE A 312 -25.05 -22.12 12.99
C ILE A 312 -26.06 -22.80 12.09
N ALA A 313 -25.69 -23.92 11.45
CA ALA A 313 -26.58 -24.67 10.58
C ALA A 313 -27.83 -25.23 11.33
N ASN A 314 -27.62 -25.74 12.55
CA ASN A 314 -28.71 -26.20 13.41
C ASN A 314 -29.65 -25.04 13.79
N LEU A 315 -29.10 -23.87 14.07
CA LEU A 315 -29.84 -22.68 14.45
C LEU A 315 -30.65 -22.13 13.27
N ALA A 316 -30.06 -22.11 12.07
CA ALA A 316 -30.72 -21.73 10.81
C ALA A 316 -31.90 -22.68 10.53
N ALA A 317 -31.70 -24.00 10.63
CA ALA A 317 -32.76 -24.99 10.45
C ALA A 317 -33.90 -24.80 11.47
N ALA A 318 -33.58 -24.50 12.75
CA ALA A 318 -34.59 -24.25 13.78
C ALA A 318 -35.43 -22.98 13.54
N THR A 319 -34.90 -22.03 12.76
CA THR A 319 -35.64 -20.80 12.37
C THR A 319 -36.21 -20.88 10.94
N SER A 320 -36.24 -22.09 10.34
CA SER A 320 -36.73 -22.31 8.96
C SER A 320 -35.99 -21.46 7.90
N VAL A 321 -34.73 -21.16 8.14
CA VAL A 321 -33.86 -20.43 7.21
C VAL A 321 -32.81 -21.39 6.69
N GLU A 322 -32.63 -21.46 5.37
CA GLU A 322 -31.62 -22.30 4.76
C GLU A 322 -30.27 -21.56 4.69
N LEU A 323 -29.20 -22.24 5.09
CA LEU A 323 -27.83 -21.78 4.95
C LEU A 323 -27.33 -22.16 3.55
N SER A 324 -27.16 -21.15 2.67
CA SER A 324 -26.85 -21.38 1.25
C SER A 324 -25.34 -21.44 1.00
N ASP A 325 -24.53 -20.66 1.73
CA ASP A 325 -23.09 -20.58 1.55
C ASP A 325 -22.38 -20.28 2.87
N VAL A 326 -21.17 -20.83 3.02
CA VAL A 326 -20.31 -20.63 4.19
C VAL A 326 -18.86 -20.43 3.72
N HIS A 327 -18.32 -19.27 3.98
CA HIS A 327 -16.89 -19.00 3.78
C HIS A 327 -16.21 -18.70 5.12
N ILE A 328 -15.17 -19.47 5.44
CA ILE A 328 -14.39 -19.28 6.67
C ILE A 328 -13.04 -18.75 6.28
N SER A 329 -12.63 -17.64 6.88
CA SER A 329 -11.29 -17.07 6.70
C SER A 329 -10.57 -16.94 8.04
N GLU A 330 -9.28 -17.29 8.03
CA GLU A 330 -8.37 -17.07 9.15
C GLU A 330 -8.11 -15.57 9.34
N PRO A 331 -7.59 -15.16 10.52
CA PRO A 331 -7.23 -13.77 10.78
C PRO A 331 -6.30 -13.22 9.70
N SER A 332 -6.73 -12.17 9.03
CA SER A 332 -5.98 -11.56 7.93
C SER A 332 -6.07 -10.04 7.96
N LEU A 333 -5.14 -9.37 7.28
CA LEU A 333 -5.21 -7.92 7.09
C LEU A 333 -6.48 -7.51 6.31
N GLU A 334 -7.02 -8.42 5.47
CA GLU A 334 -8.27 -8.22 4.75
C GLU A 334 -9.47 -8.18 5.69
N ASN A 335 -9.52 -9.12 6.63
CA ASN A 335 -10.58 -9.16 7.63
C ASN A 335 -10.54 -7.92 8.52
N LEU A 336 -9.34 -7.44 8.87
CA LEU A 336 -9.19 -6.20 9.63
C LEU A 336 -9.69 -4.99 8.84
N PHE A 337 -9.30 -4.86 7.58
CA PHE A 337 -9.76 -3.78 6.73
C PHE A 337 -11.30 -3.81 6.55
N LEU A 338 -11.84 -4.98 6.25
CA LEU A 338 -13.29 -5.19 6.14
C LEU A 338 -14.01 -4.83 7.45
N HIS A 339 -13.46 -5.24 8.60
CA HIS A 339 -14.03 -4.92 9.91
C HIS A 339 -14.13 -3.41 10.13
N HIS A 340 -13.10 -2.64 9.78
CA HIS A 340 -13.07 -1.20 9.99
C HIS A 340 -13.88 -0.40 8.97
N THR A 341 -13.97 -0.85 7.72
CA THR A 341 -14.52 -0.05 6.61
C THR A 341 -15.86 -0.59 6.08
N GLY A 342 -16.21 -1.84 6.39
CA GLY A 342 -17.40 -2.51 5.87
C GLY A 342 -17.30 -2.92 4.40
N ARG A 343 -16.13 -2.80 3.75
CA ARG A 343 -15.90 -3.13 2.34
C ARG A 343 -14.57 -3.84 2.14
N SER A 344 -14.46 -4.63 1.06
CA SER A 344 -13.21 -5.27 0.66
C SER A 344 -12.22 -4.27 0.03
N LEU A 345 -10.91 -4.55 0.13
CA LEU A 345 -9.86 -3.75 -0.55
C LEU A 345 -9.92 -3.83 -2.08
N ARG A 346 -10.62 -4.85 -2.61
CA ARG A 346 -10.69 -5.12 -4.05
C ARG A 346 -11.87 -4.43 -4.75
N GLU A 347 -12.73 -3.80 -4.00
CA GLU A 347 -13.82 -2.94 -4.47
C GLU A 347 -13.37 -1.45 -4.46
#